data_1c0438cc88ab667c7f1808f14a7bc13f
#
_entry.id   1c0438cc88ab667c7f1808f14a7bc13f
#
_cell.length_a   1.000
_cell.length_b   1.000
_cell.length_c   1.000
_cell.angle_alpha   90.00
_cell.angle_beta   90.00
_cell.angle_gamma   90.00
#
_symmetry.space_group_name_H-M   'P 1'
#
loop_
_entity.id
_entity.type
_entity.pdbx_description
1 polymer ?
#
loop_
_entity_poly.entity_id
_entity_poly.type
_entity_poly.pdbx_seq_one_letter_code
_entity_poly.pdbx_strand_id
1 'polypeptide(L)'
;MKKQGYTSIHHILKYIGVFGSVEVLKTLANMSRGKITASFLGPFGTGLIAIYHNILDVIRSCTNIGLETASIQQLSEIDAQSQQEEIAGMAKVIRTWSMAMAILDVVVCLVMALVLDDIFFNDSISHRTEVLMLIPAAFMAPIATGECAILKGTHKLKRVAIVELLCAIGTVICTLALYWMWGLSGIIPALNLCIATETIIHLFFCVQIMPYRINLFSADVWKRGIPLLKFGIPYAATAIMGAITTTLLYKIISSTDSIAFYKTGYALIMYYVGIVFSSNATDYFPRLTSVCHDNELKVETVNKQIHVSFMLTTPLVMSFLLAMPLIILTLYTKDFMPMASICVMAGLFQLHRSVALPLEYVSLAHGHSWMFLILECIYNVLVIASVHILYNIWGLAGIGIALSFVGVSNTILLSIVNYYFYGIRISNSNIGMILAGSCMVTAIIMLCSTDNLLLRFGIGVPLTLLTAVYSLRILKNDITHEE
;
A
#
# COMPACT_ATOMS: atom_id res chain seq x y z
N MET A 1 -40.31 7.16 -9.47
CA MET A 1 -39.12 6.55 -8.86
C MET A 1 -38.80 5.27 -9.59
N LYS A 2 -37.91 5.29 -10.58
CA LYS A 2 -37.43 4.10 -11.29
C LYS A 2 -36.37 3.41 -10.42
N LYS A 3 -36.62 2.14 -10.07
CA LYS A 3 -35.62 1.27 -9.42
C LYS A 3 -34.35 1.28 -10.27
N GLN A 4 -33.30 1.91 -9.78
CA GLN A 4 -31.94 1.71 -10.30
C GLN A 4 -31.62 0.23 -10.14
N GLY A 5 -31.33 -0.41 -11.28
CA GLY A 5 -31.15 -1.85 -11.36
C GLY A 5 -30.04 -2.31 -10.44
N TYR A 6 -30.38 -3.24 -9.59
CA TYR A 6 -29.42 -4.11 -8.93
C TYR A 6 -28.52 -4.71 -10.00
N THR A 7 -27.27 -4.35 -10.01
CA THR A 7 -26.29 -4.95 -10.90
C THR A 7 -26.33 -6.44 -10.63
N SER A 8 -26.71 -7.25 -11.61
CA SER A 8 -26.89 -8.69 -11.46
C SER A 8 -25.66 -9.29 -10.77
N ILE A 9 -25.86 -10.13 -9.73
CA ILE A 9 -24.79 -10.88 -9.05
C ILE A 9 -23.87 -11.55 -10.06
N HIS A 10 -24.40 -12.01 -11.18
CA HIS A 10 -23.64 -12.59 -12.30
C HIS A 10 -22.69 -11.56 -12.94
N HIS A 11 -23.09 -10.31 -13.06
CA HIS A 11 -22.23 -9.23 -13.60
C HIS A 11 -21.11 -8.88 -12.61
N ILE A 12 -21.44 -8.84 -11.31
CA ILE A 12 -20.47 -8.61 -10.23
C ILE A 12 -19.46 -9.77 -10.17
N LEU A 13 -19.92 -11.03 -10.20
CA LEU A 13 -19.04 -12.20 -10.21
C LEU A 13 -18.15 -12.27 -11.45
N LYS A 14 -18.66 -11.91 -12.62
CA LYS A 14 -17.86 -11.82 -13.85
C LYS A 14 -16.80 -10.74 -13.76
N TYR A 15 -17.12 -9.60 -13.16
CA TYR A 15 -16.17 -8.52 -12.91
C TYR A 15 -15.10 -8.93 -11.89
N ILE A 16 -15.50 -9.50 -10.77
CA ILE A 16 -14.58 -10.03 -9.73
C ILE A 16 -13.67 -11.10 -10.34
N GLY A 17 -14.19 -11.98 -11.21
CA GLY A 17 -13.40 -13.01 -11.87
C GLY A 17 -12.34 -12.44 -12.81
N VAL A 18 -12.68 -11.46 -13.64
CA VAL A 18 -11.73 -10.83 -14.59
C VAL A 18 -10.72 -9.95 -13.86
N PHE A 19 -11.17 -9.10 -12.92
CA PHE A 19 -10.28 -8.22 -12.16
C PHE A 19 -9.43 -9.01 -11.16
N GLY A 20 -10.00 -9.98 -10.47
CA GLY A 20 -9.27 -10.85 -9.56
C GLY A 20 -8.17 -11.63 -10.25
N SER A 21 -8.41 -12.14 -11.47
CA SER A 21 -7.39 -12.85 -12.24
C SER A 21 -6.24 -11.93 -12.68
N VAL A 22 -6.52 -10.70 -13.09
CA VAL A 22 -5.48 -9.71 -13.46
C VAL A 22 -4.67 -9.31 -12.24
N GLU A 23 -5.31 -9.09 -11.09
CA GLU A 23 -4.60 -8.73 -9.85
C GLU A 23 -3.72 -9.88 -9.34
N VAL A 24 -4.16 -11.13 -9.48
CA VAL A 24 -3.33 -12.31 -9.19
C VAL A 24 -2.12 -12.36 -10.12
N LEU A 25 -2.30 -12.16 -11.43
CA LEU A 25 -1.19 -12.16 -12.40
C LEU A 25 -0.20 -11.03 -12.12
N LYS A 26 -0.68 -9.84 -11.79
CA LYS A 26 0.15 -8.70 -11.38
C LYS A 26 0.94 -8.99 -10.10
N THR A 27 0.29 -9.61 -9.12
CA THR A 27 0.95 -10.02 -7.87
C THR A 27 2.05 -11.05 -8.15
N LEU A 28 1.78 -12.04 -9.00
CA LEU A 28 2.79 -13.03 -9.42
C LEU A 28 3.95 -12.38 -10.19
N ALA A 29 3.68 -11.40 -11.06
CA ALA A 29 4.73 -10.64 -11.75
C ALA A 29 5.59 -9.85 -10.75
N ASN A 30 4.99 -9.17 -9.78
CA ASN A 30 5.71 -8.44 -8.75
C ASN A 30 6.54 -9.37 -7.83
N MET A 31 6.02 -10.54 -7.47
CA MET A 31 6.76 -11.57 -6.73
C MET A 31 7.94 -12.09 -7.55
N SER A 32 7.75 -12.34 -8.85
CA SER A 32 8.81 -12.76 -9.77
C SER A 32 9.91 -11.69 -9.88
N ARG A 33 9.52 -10.41 -9.99
CA ARG A 33 10.47 -9.29 -9.96
C ARG A 33 11.26 -9.25 -8.65
N GLY A 34 10.60 -9.45 -7.50
CA GLY A 34 11.24 -9.56 -6.20
C GLY A 34 12.27 -10.69 -6.15
N LYS A 35 11.91 -11.88 -6.66
CA LYS A 35 12.82 -13.04 -6.77
C LYS A 35 14.03 -12.76 -7.66
N ILE A 36 13.82 -12.16 -8.84
CA ILE A 36 14.86 -11.75 -9.77
C ILE A 36 15.82 -10.78 -9.07
N THR A 37 15.30 -9.73 -8.46
CA THR A 37 16.08 -8.75 -7.72
C THR A 37 16.93 -9.41 -6.64
N ALA A 38 16.33 -10.23 -5.79
CA ALA A 38 17.02 -10.94 -4.72
C ALA A 38 18.10 -11.90 -5.24
N SER A 39 17.85 -12.57 -6.37
CA SER A 39 18.80 -13.55 -6.93
C SER A 39 20.00 -12.91 -7.61
N PHE A 40 19.83 -11.77 -8.30
CA PHE A 40 20.92 -11.13 -9.03
C PHE A 40 21.67 -10.08 -8.19
N LEU A 41 20.99 -9.38 -7.29
CA LEU A 41 21.55 -8.22 -6.59
C LEU A 41 21.75 -8.47 -5.09
N GLY A 42 21.17 -9.53 -4.54
CA GLY A 42 21.23 -9.84 -3.12
C GLY A 42 20.55 -8.77 -2.22
N PRO A 43 20.78 -8.85 -0.89
CA PRO A 43 20.24 -7.86 0.05
C PRO A 43 20.75 -6.45 -0.23
N PHE A 44 22.04 -6.25 -0.45
CA PHE A 44 22.63 -4.94 -0.68
C PHE A 44 22.00 -4.21 -1.87
N GLY A 45 21.91 -4.85 -3.04
CA GLY A 45 21.29 -4.23 -4.21
C GLY A 45 19.79 -3.99 -4.03
N THR A 46 19.09 -4.88 -3.32
CA THR A 46 17.67 -4.68 -2.96
C THR A 46 17.50 -3.47 -2.04
N GLY A 47 18.41 -3.25 -1.11
CA GLY A 47 18.43 -2.07 -0.22
C GLY A 47 18.68 -0.78 -0.99
N LEU A 48 19.64 -0.76 -1.93
CA LEU A 48 19.86 0.40 -2.81
C LEU A 48 18.60 0.74 -3.62
N ILE A 49 17.94 -0.26 -4.20
CA ILE A 49 16.67 -0.07 -4.90
C ILE A 49 15.63 0.56 -3.97
N ALA A 50 15.54 0.10 -2.71
CA ALA A 50 14.61 0.65 -1.75
C ALA A 50 14.89 2.14 -1.46
N ILE A 51 16.15 2.51 -1.34
CA ILE A 51 16.57 3.91 -1.14
C ILE A 51 16.23 4.78 -2.37
N TYR A 52 16.58 4.34 -3.58
CA TYR A 52 16.25 5.09 -4.80
C TYR A 52 14.75 5.23 -5.04
N HIS A 53 13.96 4.18 -4.76
CA HIS A 53 12.51 4.29 -4.79
C HIS A 53 11.99 5.29 -3.76
N ASN A 54 12.54 5.29 -2.54
CA ASN A 54 12.15 6.27 -1.52
C ASN A 54 12.45 7.71 -1.94
N ILE A 55 13.58 7.95 -2.60
CA ILE A 55 13.91 9.27 -3.17
C ILE A 55 12.85 9.71 -4.19
N LEU A 56 12.48 8.82 -5.11
CA LEU A 56 11.43 9.09 -6.10
C LEU A 56 10.06 9.31 -5.44
N ASP A 57 9.74 8.54 -4.38
CA ASP A 57 8.50 8.68 -3.62
C ASP A 57 8.44 10.01 -2.86
N VAL A 58 9.55 10.48 -2.28
CA VAL A 58 9.64 11.81 -1.65
C VAL A 58 9.44 12.92 -2.68
N ILE A 59 10.13 12.85 -3.84
CA ILE A 59 9.96 13.82 -4.93
C ILE A 59 8.49 13.88 -5.34
N ARG A 60 7.91 12.73 -5.67
CA ARG A 60 6.50 12.62 -6.10
C ARG A 60 5.53 13.13 -5.03
N SER A 61 5.75 12.81 -3.75
CA SER A 61 4.87 13.24 -2.66
C SER A 61 4.88 14.75 -2.46
N CYS A 62 6.03 15.41 -2.67
CA CYS A 62 6.15 16.86 -2.58
C CYS A 62 5.46 17.60 -3.74
N THR A 63 5.33 16.98 -4.91
CA THR A 63 4.89 17.67 -6.13
C THR A 63 3.48 17.27 -6.55
N ASN A 64 3.05 16.02 -6.38
CA ASN A 64 1.79 15.49 -6.94
C ASN A 64 0.51 16.08 -6.32
N ILE A 65 0.56 16.66 -5.13
CA ILE A 65 -0.54 17.34 -4.40
C ILE A 65 -1.90 16.62 -4.57
N GLY A 66 -1.91 15.28 -4.62
CA GLY A 66 -3.13 14.47 -4.76
C GLY A 66 -3.84 14.57 -6.12
N LEU A 67 -3.16 15.03 -7.17
CA LEU A 67 -3.71 15.22 -8.51
C LEU A 67 -4.33 13.93 -9.07
N GLU A 68 -3.73 12.76 -8.83
CA GLU A 68 -4.25 11.47 -9.31
C GLU A 68 -5.66 11.20 -8.78
N THR A 69 -5.83 11.22 -7.45
CA THR A 69 -7.11 10.91 -6.80
C THR A 69 -8.20 11.91 -7.17
N ALA A 70 -7.86 13.20 -7.17
CA ALA A 70 -8.79 14.26 -7.56
C ALA A 70 -9.20 14.15 -9.03
N SER A 71 -8.28 13.80 -9.93
CA SER A 71 -8.53 13.62 -11.35
C SER A 71 -9.46 12.44 -11.61
N ILE A 72 -9.25 11.30 -10.94
CA ILE A 72 -10.11 10.12 -11.05
C ILE A 72 -11.54 10.48 -10.65
N GLN A 73 -11.70 11.14 -9.50
CA GLN A 73 -13.04 11.51 -9.01
C GLN A 73 -13.75 12.45 -9.99
N GLN A 74 -13.12 13.55 -10.38
CA GLN A 74 -13.75 14.56 -11.22
C GLN A 74 -14.07 14.00 -12.63
N LEU A 75 -13.19 13.20 -13.21
CA LEU A 75 -13.49 12.53 -14.48
C LEU A 75 -14.62 11.52 -14.36
N SER A 76 -14.73 10.80 -13.26
CA SER A 76 -15.81 9.84 -13.03
C SER A 76 -17.17 10.56 -12.92
N GLU A 77 -17.22 11.75 -12.30
CA GLU A 77 -18.43 12.57 -12.21
C GLU A 77 -18.86 13.08 -13.60
N ILE A 78 -17.91 13.52 -14.45
CA ILE A 78 -18.18 13.99 -15.81
C ILE A 78 -18.59 12.81 -16.74
N ASP A 79 -17.93 11.67 -16.63
CA ASP A 79 -18.24 10.47 -17.44
C ASP A 79 -19.65 9.97 -17.18
N ALA A 80 -20.10 10.03 -15.93
CA ALA A 80 -21.47 9.69 -15.52
C ALA A 80 -22.55 10.58 -16.22
N GLN A 81 -22.18 11.81 -16.62
CA GLN A 81 -23.05 12.75 -17.35
C GLN A 81 -22.95 12.58 -18.87
N SER A 82 -22.11 11.67 -19.38
CA SER A 82 -21.91 11.35 -20.80
C SER A 82 -21.48 12.53 -21.68
N GLN A 83 -20.75 13.51 -21.11
CA GLN A 83 -20.26 14.71 -21.81
C GLN A 83 -18.86 14.51 -22.38
N GLN A 84 -18.74 13.93 -23.57
CA GLN A 84 -17.44 13.58 -24.19
C GLN A 84 -16.50 14.79 -24.42
N GLU A 85 -17.05 15.96 -24.76
CA GLU A 85 -16.23 17.17 -24.94
C GLU A 85 -15.62 17.66 -23.61
N GLU A 86 -16.37 17.54 -22.54
CA GLU A 86 -15.93 17.93 -21.21
C GLU A 86 -14.86 16.98 -20.66
N ILE A 87 -15.00 15.66 -20.92
CA ILE A 87 -13.99 14.66 -20.62
C ILE A 87 -12.66 14.98 -21.33
N ALA A 88 -12.72 15.31 -22.65
CA ALA A 88 -11.54 15.71 -23.42
C ALA A 88 -10.91 17.01 -22.90
N GLY A 89 -11.74 17.96 -22.50
CA GLY A 89 -11.32 19.20 -21.85
C GLY A 89 -10.61 18.96 -20.52
N MET A 90 -11.16 18.09 -19.66
CA MET A 90 -10.55 17.71 -18.38
C MET A 90 -9.27 16.92 -18.56
N ALA A 91 -9.21 15.98 -19.50
CA ALA A 91 -7.99 15.23 -19.84
C ALA A 91 -6.85 16.18 -20.26
N LYS A 92 -7.17 17.27 -21.03
CA LYS A 92 -6.20 18.31 -21.34
C LYS A 92 -5.69 19.04 -20.10
N VAL A 93 -6.57 19.34 -19.14
CA VAL A 93 -6.18 19.95 -17.86
C VAL A 93 -5.25 19.04 -17.09
N ILE A 94 -5.61 17.77 -16.90
CA ILE A 94 -4.82 16.77 -16.17
C ILE A 94 -3.42 16.63 -16.80
N ARG A 95 -3.33 16.46 -18.13
CA ARG A 95 -2.06 16.34 -18.85
C ARG A 95 -1.17 17.59 -18.70
N THR A 96 -1.79 18.77 -18.75
CA THR A 96 -1.05 20.02 -18.55
C THR A 96 -0.47 20.12 -17.15
N TRP A 97 -1.26 19.78 -16.13
CA TRP A 97 -0.79 19.76 -14.75
C TRP A 97 0.24 18.65 -14.51
N SER A 98 0.05 17.45 -15.06
CA SER A 98 1.03 16.36 -14.98
C SER A 98 2.38 16.75 -15.62
N MET A 99 2.35 17.47 -16.74
CA MET A 99 3.57 17.99 -17.37
C MET A 99 4.27 19.04 -16.49
N ALA A 100 3.50 19.93 -15.85
CA ALA A 100 4.07 20.91 -14.92
C ALA A 100 4.67 20.24 -13.68
N MET A 101 3.99 19.22 -13.13
CA MET A 101 4.54 18.41 -12.05
C MET A 101 5.82 17.68 -12.47
N ALA A 102 5.88 17.14 -13.70
CA ALA A 102 7.07 16.50 -14.25
C ALA A 102 8.28 17.46 -14.29
N ILE A 103 8.06 18.70 -14.69
CA ILE A 103 9.10 19.74 -14.68
C ILE A 103 9.51 20.07 -13.23
N LEU A 104 8.54 20.18 -12.34
CA LEU A 104 8.80 20.44 -10.92
C LEU A 104 9.57 19.29 -10.27
N ASP A 105 9.26 18.02 -10.60
CA ASP A 105 9.97 16.84 -10.11
C ASP A 105 11.45 16.87 -10.51
N VAL A 106 11.76 17.31 -11.74
CA VAL A 106 13.15 17.50 -12.18
C VAL A 106 13.85 18.54 -11.31
N VAL A 107 13.21 19.68 -11.05
CA VAL A 107 13.79 20.74 -10.20
C VAL A 107 14.01 20.24 -8.78
N VAL A 108 13.02 19.56 -8.20
CA VAL A 108 13.15 18.97 -6.85
C VAL A 108 14.24 17.91 -6.82
N CYS A 109 14.33 17.04 -7.82
CA CYS A 109 15.38 16.03 -7.93
C CYS A 109 16.78 16.66 -7.98
N LEU A 110 16.96 17.75 -8.74
CA LEU A 110 18.21 18.52 -8.80
C LEU A 110 18.57 19.11 -7.43
N VAL A 111 17.60 19.71 -6.74
CA VAL A 111 17.82 20.27 -5.39
C VAL A 111 18.18 19.16 -4.40
N MET A 112 17.49 18.03 -4.44
CA MET A 112 17.76 16.88 -3.57
C MET A 112 19.16 16.31 -3.79
N ALA A 113 19.61 16.19 -5.05
CA ALA A 113 20.95 15.73 -5.38
C ALA A 113 22.06 16.66 -4.85
N LEU A 114 21.79 17.97 -4.75
CA LEU A 114 22.77 18.95 -4.30
C LEU A 114 22.81 19.13 -2.77
N VAL A 115 21.65 18.96 -2.10
CA VAL A 115 21.48 19.38 -0.70
C VAL A 115 21.30 18.20 0.25
N LEU A 116 20.70 17.08 -0.21
CA LEU A 116 20.16 16.05 0.67
C LEU A 116 20.89 14.69 0.56
N ASP A 117 22.10 14.67 0.00
CA ASP A 117 22.91 13.45 -0.13
C ASP A 117 23.06 12.72 1.22
N ASP A 118 23.41 13.47 2.27
CA ASP A 118 23.61 12.95 3.63
C ASP A 118 22.32 12.50 4.34
N ILE A 119 21.14 12.83 3.78
CA ILE A 119 19.85 12.44 4.38
C ILE A 119 19.46 11.03 3.99
N PHE A 120 19.73 10.64 2.75
CA PHE A 120 19.32 9.36 2.18
C PHE A 120 20.36 8.26 2.34
N PHE A 121 21.65 8.63 2.36
CA PHE A 121 22.76 7.70 2.45
C PHE A 121 23.53 7.91 3.75
N ASN A 122 23.94 6.80 4.37
CA ASN A 122 24.67 6.81 5.64
C ASN A 122 26.17 6.55 5.46
N ASP A 123 26.65 6.55 4.24
CA ASP A 123 28.06 6.36 3.89
C ASP A 123 28.74 7.69 3.59
N SER A 124 30.07 7.66 3.56
CA SER A 124 30.90 8.83 3.25
C SER A 124 31.05 9.08 1.74
N ILE A 125 30.35 8.30 0.91
CA ILE A 125 30.43 8.38 -0.55
C ILE A 125 29.30 9.28 -1.03
N SER A 126 29.63 10.22 -1.91
CA SER A 126 28.59 11.06 -2.52
C SER A 126 27.84 10.29 -3.61
N HIS A 127 26.53 10.19 -3.45
CA HIS A 127 25.61 9.55 -4.39
C HIS A 127 24.91 10.55 -5.32
N ARG A 128 25.45 11.77 -5.43
CA ARG A 128 24.86 12.86 -6.26
C ARG A 128 24.66 12.44 -7.71
N THR A 129 25.64 11.74 -8.27
CA THR A 129 25.56 11.29 -9.66
C THR A 129 24.43 10.30 -9.87
N GLU A 130 24.27 9.37 -8.95
CA GLU A 130 23.20 8.37 -8.95
C GLU A 130 21.83 9.02 -8.85
N VAL A 131 21.66 9.98 -7.95
CA VAL A 131 20.41 10.74 -7.80
C VAL A 131 20.11 11.56 -9.07
N LEU A 132 21.11 12.22 -9.67
CA LEU A 132 20.94 12.94 -10.94
C LEU A 132 20.52 12.00 -12.08
N MET A 133 21.02 10.76 -12.08
CA MET A 133 20.63 9.77 -13.09
C MET A 133 19.17 9.30 -12.91
N LEU A 134 18.47 9.62 -11.81
CA LEU A 134 17.03 9.35 -11.62
C LEU A 134 16.14 10.43 -12.26
N ILE A 135 16.68 11.53 -12.78
CA ILE A 135 15.91 12.62 -13.41
C ILE A 135 14.94 12.11 -14.49
N PRO A 136 15.32 11.21 -15.43
CA PRO A 136 14.38 10.70 -16.42
C PRO A 136 13.18 9.99 -15.79
N ALA A 137 13.39 9.20 -14.72
CA ALA A 137 12.33 8.54 -13.98
C ALA A 137 11.42 9.55 -13.27
N ALA A 138 11.99 10.55 -12.60
CA ALA A 138 11.25 11.62 -11.94
C ALA A 138 10.37 12.40 -12.94
N PHE A 139 10.91 12.73 -14.12
CA PHE A 139 10.16 13.43 -15.17
C PHE A 139 8.98 12.59 -15.73
N MET A 140 9.20 11.31 -15.97
CA MET A 140 8.19 10.45 -16.60
C MET A 140 7.08 10.00 -15.66
N ALA A 141 7.37 9.87 -14.37
CA ALA A 141 6.42 9.33 -13.40
C ALA A 141 5.09 10.12 -13.28
N PRO A 142 5.05 11.46 -13.18
CA PRO A 142 3.81 12.21 -13.14
C PRO A 142 2.99 12.09 -14.43
N ILE A 143 3.66 11.95 -15.58
CA ILE A 143 3.00 11.77 -16.87
C ILE A 143 2.26 10.41 -16.87
N ALA A 144 2.93 9.33 -16.46
CA ALA A 144 2.31 8.02 -16.32
C ALA A 144 1.11 8.04 -15.37
N THR A 145 1.26 8.70 -14.22
CA THR A 145 0.20 8.86 -13.21
C THR A 145 -1.01 9.62 -13.76
N GLY A 146 -0.79 10.70 -14.51
CA GLY A 146 -1.87 11.46 -15.16
C GLY A 146 -2.65 10.66 -16.19
N GLU A 147 -1.97 9.90 -17.05
CA GLU A 147 -2.61 9.03 -18.05
C GLU A 147 -3.35 7.87 -17.36
N CYS A 148 -2.79 7.29 -16.30
CA CYS A 148 -3.46 6.27 -15.49
C CYS A 148 -4.76 6.83 -14.86
N ALA A 149 -4.72 8.06 -14.32
CA ALA A 149 -5.90 8.71 -13.76
C ALA A 149 -7.00 8.93 -14.81
N ILE A 150 -6.63 9.30 -16.04
CA ILE A 150 -7.59 9.44 -17.17
C ILE A 150 -8.25 8.10 -17.49
N LEU A 151 -7.47 7.01 -17.58
CA LEU A 151 -7.99 5.67 -17.86
C LEU A 151 -8.95 5.17 -16.76
N LYS A 152 -8.59 5.38 -15.49
CA LYS A 152 -9.40 5.00 -14.33
C LYS A 152 -10.68 5.84 -14.25
N GLY A 153 -10.55 7.17 -14.38
CA GLY A 153 -11.66 8.12 -14.27
C GLY A 153 -12.70 7.99 -15.40
N THR A 154 -12.30 7.49 -16.58
CA THR A 154 -13.22 7.21 -17.69
C THR A 154 -13.83 5.81 -17.65
N HIS A 155 -13.75 5.10 -16.52
CA HIS A 155 -14.31 3.76 -16.30
C HIS A 155 -13.93 2.73 -17.38
N LYS A 156 -12.80 2.90 -18.09
CA LYS A 156 -12.28 1.94 -19.08
C LYS A 156 -11.59 0.75 -18.43
N LEU A 157 -12.26 0.14 -17.46
CA LEU A 157 -11.70 -0.85 -16.52
C LEU A 157 -10.96 -2.00 -17.20
N LYS A 158 -11.48 -2.54 -18.35
CA LYS A 158 -10.80 -3.58 -19.11
C LYS A 158 -9.44 -3.11 -19.65
N ARG A 159 -9.36 -1.85 -20.11
CA ARG A 159 -8.09 -1.28 -20.60
C ARG A 159 -7.12 -1.05 -19.44
N VAL A 160 -7.62 -0.54 -18.30
CA VAL A 160 -6.81 -0.41 -17.07
C VAL A 160 -6.19 -1.76 -16.70
N ALA A 161 -6.98 -2.83 -16.66
CA ALA A 161 -6.50 -4.16 -16.33
C ALA A 161 -5.40 -4.67 -17.31
N ILE A 162 -5.58 -4.45 -18.61
CA ILE A 162 -4.59 -4.83 -19.63
C ILE A 162 -3.32 -3.99 -19.48
N VAL A 163 -3.46 -2.68 -19.29
CA VAL A 163 -2.33 -1.75 -19.12
C VAL A 163 -1.51 -2.13 -17.89
N GLU A 164 -2.15 -2.34 -16.73
CA GLU A 164 -1.46 -2.74 -15.51
C GLU A 164 -0.74 -4.09 -15.64
N LEU A 165 -1.33 -5.06 -16.36
CA LEU A 165 -0.68 -6.34 -16.63
C LEU A 165 0.53 -6.17 -17.56
N LEU A 166 0.41 -5.40 -18.63
CA LEU A 166 1.51 -5.12 -19.57
C LEU A 166 2.65 -4.36 -18.87
N CYS A 167 2.33 -3.39 -18.01
CA CYS A 167 3.32 -2.69 -17.19
C CYS A 167 4.05 -3.68 -16.25
N ALA A 168 3.33 -4.56 -15.57
CA ALA A 168 3.92 -5.56 -14.69
C ALA A 168 4.87 -6.51 -15.45
N ILE A 169 4.45 -7.01 -16.61
CA ILE A 169 5.29 -7.88 -17.45
C ILE A 169 6.50 -7.10 -18.00
N GLY A 170 6.27 -5.89 -18.51
CA GLY A 170 7.32 -5.04 -19.05
C GLY A 170 8.42 -4.71 -18.02
N THR A 171 8.02 -4.38 -16.77
CA THR A 171 8.96 -4.11 -15.68
C THR A 171 9.75 -5.35 -15.27
N VAL A 172 9.14 -6.53 -15.29
CA VAL A 172 9.86 -7.80 -15.05
C VAL A 172 10.93 -8.03 -16.12
N ILE A 173 10.59 -7.85 -17.40
CA ILE A 173 11.54 -8.04 -18.52
C ILE A 173 12.69 -7.05 -18.42
N CYS A 174 12.40 -5.76 -18.19
CA CYS A 174 13.41 -4.70 -18.05
C CYS A 174 14.36 -5.01 -16.88
N THR A 175 13.82 -5.37 -15.73
CA THR A 175 14.60 -5.70 -14.53
C THR A 175 15.50 -6.93 -14.78
N LEU A 176 14.94 -8.00 -15.33
CA LEU A 176 15.70 -9.22 -15.63
C LEU A 176 16.86 -8.94 -16.58
N ALA A 177 16.60 -8.27 -17.69
CA ALA A 177 17.61 -7.97 -18.70
C ALA A 177 18.75 -7.13 -18.14
N LEU A 178 18.45 -6.04 -17.44
CA LEU A 178 19.46 -5.11 -16.96
C LEU A 178 20.25 -5.60 -15.75
N TYR A 179 19.61 -6.36 -14.85
CA TYR A 179 20.32 -6.95 -13.71
C TYR A 179 21.20 -8.11 -14.14
N TRP A 180 20.76 -8.90 -15.15
CA TRP A 180 21.60 -9.94 -15.72
C TRP A 180 22.82 -9.39 -16.45
N MET A 181 22.68 -8.29 -17.20
CA MET A 181 23.77 -7.69 -17.99
C MET A 181 24.76 -6.87 -17.15
N TRP A 182 24.24 -6.07 -16.21
CA TRP A 182 25.03 -5.03 -15.52
C TRP A 182 25.06 -5.16 -13.99
N GLY A 183 24.35 -6.13 -13.41
CA GLY A 183 24.33 -6.33 -11.95
C GLY A 183 23.90 -5.05 -11.22
N LEU A 184 24.67 -4.66 -10.20
CA LEU A 184 24.38 -3.47 -9.39
C LEU A 184 24.34 -2.17 -10.20
N SER A 185 25.21 -2.01 -11.20
CA SER A 185 25.19 -0.84 -12.08
C SER A 185 23.93 -0.74 -12.94
N GLY A 186 23.20 -1.83 -13.10
CA GLY A 186 21.93 -1.91 -13.79
C GLY A 186 20.73 -1.35 -13.01
N ILE A 187 20.87 -1.01 -11.73
CA ILE A 187 19.75 -0.60 -10.86
C ILE A 187 19.10 0.68 -11.40
N ILE A 188 19.86 1.76 -11.57
CA ILE A 188 19.32 3.05 -12.03
C ILE A 188 18.81 3.00 -13.46
N PRO A 189 19.53 2.41 -14.43
CA PRO A 189 18.97 2.16 -15.75
C PRO A 189 17.68 1.35 -15.74
N ALA A 190 17.58 0.33 -14.87
CA ALA A 190 16.36 -0.47 -14.76
C ALA A 190 15.19 0.35 -14.19
N LEU A 191 15.41 1.18 -13.19
CA LEU A 191 14.38 2.08 -12.64
C LEU A 191 13.86 3.04 -13.71
N ASN A 192 14.78 3.69 -14.45
CA ASN A 192 14.42 4.59 -15.54
C ASN A 192 13.63 3.86 -16.65
N LEU A 193 14.10 2.69 -17.07
CA LEU A 193 13.47 1.94 -18.14
C LEU A 193 12.11 1.37 -17.73
N CYS A 194 11.96 0.94 -16.47
CA CYS A 194 10.67 0.49 -15.94
C CYS A 194 9.63 1.63 -15.98
N ILE A 195 9.98 2.81 -15.46
CA ILE A 195 9.07 3.97 -15.47
C ILE A 195 8.81 4.46 -16.90
N ALA A 196 9.83 4.45 -17.78
CA ALA A 196 9.63 4.75 -19.21
C ALA A 196 8.64 3.76 -19.85
N THR A 197 8.78 2.47 -19.59
CA THR A 197 7.87 1.42 -20.11
C THR A 197 6.45 1.65 -19.63
N GLU A 198 6.27 1.93 -18.34
CA GLU A 198 4.96 2.26 -17.77
C GLU A 198 4.36 3.51 -18.44
N THR A 199 5.15 4.56 -18.60
CA THR A 199 4.72 5.81 -19.23
C THR A 199 4.29 5.59 -20.68
N ILE A 200 5.10 4.87 -21.46
CA ILE A 200 4.82 4.56 -22.86
C ILE A 200 3.53 3.74 -23.00
N ILE A 201 3.36 2.71 -22.18
CA ILE A 201 2.15 1.87 -22.21
C ILE A 201 0.91 2.70 -21.85
N HIS A 202 0.95 3.50 -20.77
CA HIS A 202 -0.18 4.35 -20.40
C HIS A 202 -0.52 5.36 -21.49
N LEU A 203 0.47 6.05 -22.07
CA LEU A 203 0.29 6.99 -23.16
C LEU A 203 -0.33 6.30 -24.39
N PHE A 204 0.20 5.13 -24.79
CA PHE A 204 -0.28 4.40 -25.96
C PHE A 204 -1.76 4.07 -25.85
N PHE A 205 -2.20 3.51 -24.73
CA PHE A 205 -3.59 3.14 -24.52
C PHE A 205 -4.52 4.34 -24.31
N CYS A 206 -4.02 5.42 -23.71
CA CYS A 206 -4.81 6.61 -23.46
C CYS A 206 -5.00 7.47 -24.72
N VAL A 207 -3.95 7.60 -25.55
CA VAL A 207 -4.03 8.36 -26.82
C VAL A 207 -5.02 7.72 -27.81
N GLN A 208 -5.21 6.41 -27.75
CA GLN A 208 -6.24 5.73 -28.57
C GLN A 208 -7.68 6.11 -28.19
N ILE A 209 -7.89 6.63 -26.96
CA ILE A 209 -9.21 7.07 -26.49
C ILE A 209 -9.36 8.57 -26.69
N MET A 210 -8.31 9.32 -26.36
CA MET A 210 -8.28 10.78 -26.40
C MET A 210 -6.96 11.28 -26.93
N PRO A 211 -6.95 12.12 -27.99
CA PRO A 211 -5.72 12.66 -28.54
C PRO A 211 -4.94 13.42 -27.47
N TYR A 212 -3.60 13.27 -27.47
CA TYR A 212 -2.73 13.94 -26.52
C TYR A 212 -2.72 15.45 -26.78
N ARG A 213 -3.21 16.22 -25.84
CA ARG A 213 -3.26 17.70 -25.92
C ARG A 213 -2.83 18.29 -24.59
N ILE A 214 -1.86 19.20 -24.63
CA ILE A 214 -1.42 20.02 -23.50
C ILE A 214 -1.48 21.50 -23.88
N ASN A 215 -1.62 22.37 -22.89
CA ASN A 215 -1.53 23.80 -23.10
C ASN A 215 -1.03 24.50 -21.83
N LEU A 216 0.28 24.64 -21.73
CA LEU A 216 0.98 25.29 -20.60
C LEU A 216 0.75 26.81 -20.52
N PHE A 217 0.35 27.45 -21.62
CA PHE A 217 0.19 28.90 -21.69
C PHE A 217 -1.24 29.39 -21.49
N SER A 218 -2.22 28.49 -21.35
CA SER A 218 -3.64 28.88 -21.16
C SER A 218 -3.96 29.10 -19.70
N ALA A 219 -4.27 30.33 -19.33
CA ALA A 219 -4.73 30.66 -17.98
C ALA A 219 -6.04 29.93 -17.59
N ASP A 220 -6.90 29.60 -18.54
CA ASP A 220 -8.14 28.85 -18.30
C ASP A 220 -7.84 27.41 -17.84
N VAL A 221 -6.89 26.74 -18.48
CA VAL A 221 -6.47 25.37 -18.11
C VAL A 221 -5.90 25.35 -16.68
N TRP A 222 -5.13 26.36 -16.31
CA TRP A 222 -4.61 26.47 -14.94
C TRP A 222 -5.73 26.71 -13.93
N LYS A 223 -6.66 27.64 -14.20
CA LYS A 223 -7.77 27.91 -13.31
C LYS A 223 -8.68 26.69 -13.10
N ARG A 224 -8.94 25.91 -14.14
CA ARG A 224 -9.73 24.68 -14.07
C ARG A 224 -9.05 23.55 -13.29
N GLY A 225 -7.74 23.55 -13.16
CA GLY A 225 -6.99 22.57 -12.36
C GLY A 225 -6.88 22.90 -10.86
N ILE A 226 -7.06 24.17 -10.45
CA ILE A 226 -6.98 24.58 -9.04
C ILE A 226 -7.94 23.80 -8.11
N PRO A 227 -9.21 23.52 -8.48
CA PRO A 227 -10.10 22.73 -7.67
C PRO A 227 -9.58 21.29 -7.43
N LEU A 228 -8.91 20.69 -8.43
CA LEU A 228 -8.26 19.36 -8.28
C LEU A 228 -7.23 19.37 -7.16
N LEU A 229 -6.39 20.40 -7.10
CA LEU A 229 -5.38 20.52 -6.06
C LEU A 229 -5.99 20.69 -4.67
N LYS A 230 -7.02 21.54 -4.54
CA LYS A 230 -7.69 21.76 -3.25
C LYS A 230 -8.26 20.46 -2.67
N PHE A 231 -8.83 19.63 -3.52
CA PHE A 231 -9.34 18.32 -3.12
C PHE A 231 -8.22 17.34 -2.76
N GLY A 232 -7.09 17.42 -3.45
CA GLY A 232 -5.94 16.54 -3.25
C GLY A 232 -5.09 16.80 -2.00
N ILE A 233 -5.17 17.99 -1.37
CA ILE A 233 -4.31 18.39 -0.25
C ILE A 233 -4.28 17.38 0.92
N PRO A 234 -5.40 16.86 1.45
CA PRO A 234 -5.36 15.89 2.53
C PRO A 234 -4.61 14.59 2.15
N TYR A 235 -4.81 14.11 0.92
CA TYR A 235 -4.12 12.92 0.40
C TYR A 235 -2.62 13.18 0.19
N ALA A 236 -2.25 14.38 -0.29
CA ALA A 236 -0.86 14.79 -0.41
C ALA A 236 -0.16 14.84 0.97
N ALA A 237 -0.82 15.37 1.98
CA ALA A 237 -0.27 15.45 3.33
C ALA A 237 0.04 14.06 3.90
N THR A 238 -0.85 13.07 3.72
CA THR A 238 -0.58 11.68 4.16
C THR A 238 0.54 11.03 3.36
N ALA A 239 0.63 11.27 2.05
CA ALA A 239 1.71 10.77 1.20
C ALA A 239 3.08 11.34 1.60
N ILE A 240 3.16 12.66 1.84
CA ILE A 240 4.37 13.35 2.33
C ILE A 240 4.80 12.77 3.68
N MET A 241 3.87 12.61 4.62
CA MET A 241 4.18 12.01 5.92
C MET A 241 4.71 10.59 5.79
N GLY A 242 4.10 9.75 4.96
CA GLY A 242 4.57 8.40 4.69
C GLY A 242 5.97 8.36 4.10
N ALA A 243 6.26 9.25 3.14
CA ALA A 243 7.58 9.36 2.52
C ALA A 243 8.65 9.82 3.52
N ILE A 244 8.36 10.84 4.35
CA ILE A 244 9.24 11.31 5.43
C ILE A 244 9.48 10.19 6.45
N THR A 245 8.42 9.50 6.87
CA THR A 245 8.53 8.38 7.81
C THR A 245 9.45 7.30 7.28
N THR A 246 9.28 6.89 6.01
CA THR A 246 10.14 5.90 5.37
C THR A 246 11.59 6.35 5.32
N THR A 247 11.85 7.61 4.96
CA THR A 247 13.21 8.19 4.93
C THR A 247 13.85 8.14 6.31
N LEU A 248 13.13 8.56 7.36
CA LEU A 248 13.63 8.53 8.73
C LEU A 248 13.89 7.10 9.23
N LEU A 249 13.02 6.16 8.87
CA LEU A 249 13.23 4.74 9.20
C LEU A 249 14.47 4.18 8.51
N TYR A 250 14.72 4.50 7.23
CA TYR A 250 15.94 4.07 6.54
C TYR A 250 17.19 4.68 7.19
N LYS A 251 17.11 5.93 7.65
CA LYS A 251 18.22 6.56 8.36
C LYS A 251 18.47 5.90 9.72
N ILE A 252 17.44 5.54 10.47
CA ILE A 252 17.55 4.82 11.74
C ILE A 252 18.16 3.42 11.54
N ILE A 253 17.69 2.68 10.53
CA ILE A 253 18.15 1.32 10.21
C ILE A 253 19.60 1.33 9.71
N SER A 254 20.03 2.38 9.01
CA SER A 254 21.39 2.72 8.57
C SER A 254 22.08 1.72 7.61
N SER A 255 21.99 0.42 7.84
CA SER A 255 22.61 -0.60 6.98
C SER A 255 21.74 -0.88 5.75
N THR A 256 22.34 -0.83 4.56
CA THR A 256 21.65 -1.09 3.28
C THR A 256 20.99 -2.47 3.24
N ASP A 257 21.66 -3.51 3.76
CA ASP A 257 21.09 -4.85 3.85
C ASP A 257 19.89 -4.89 4.81
N SER A 258 20.00 -4.20 5.94
CA SER A 258 18.90 -4.12 6.92
C SER A 258 17.69 -3.35 6.35
N ILE A 259 17.92 -2.33 5.54
CA ILE A 259 16.87 -1.63 4.77
C ILE A 259 16.18 -2.60 3.81
N ALA A 260 16.94 -3.44 3.10
CA ALA A 260 16.37 -4.49 2.26
C ALA A 260 15.48 -5.45 3.04
N PHE A 261 15.96 -5.95 4.19
CA PHE A 261 15.19 -6.86 5.05
C PHE A 261 13.92 -6.20 5.58
N TYR A 262 14.00 -4.94 5.99
CA TYR A 262 12.82 -4.18 6.41
C TYR A 262 11.83 -4.00 5.26
N LYS A 263 12.27 -3.50 4.10
CA LYS A 263 11.41 -3.20 2.94
C LYS A 263 10.72 -4.46 2.42
N THR A 264 11.48 -5.54 2.24
CA THR A 264 10.94 -6.81 1.73
C THR A 264 10.08 -7.51 2.76
N GLY A 265 10.49 -7.53 4.03
CA GLY A 265 9.69 -8.08 5.12
C GLY A 265 8.37 -7.35 5.30
N TYR A 266 8.39 -6.02 5.32
CA TYR A 266 7.18 -5.19 5.41
C TYR A 266 6.23 -5.41 4.21
N ALA A 267 6.79 -5.54 3.00
CA ALA A 267 6.00 -5.85 1.81
C ALA A 267 5.31 -7.23 1.93
N LEU A 268 6.02 -8.27 2.39
CA LEU A 268 5.41 -9.59 2.63
C LEU A 268 4.29 -9.53 3.68
N ILE A 269 4.52 -8.79 4.78
CA ILE A 269 3.52 -8.55 5.82
C ILE A 269 2.25 -7.94 5.22
N MET A 270 2.39 -6.92 4.38
CA MET A 270 1.25 -6.23 3.76
C MET A 270 0.54 -7.07 2.70
N TYR A 271 1.29 -7.77 1.84
CA TYR A 271 0.70 -8.57 0.76
C TYR A 271 -0.09 -9.78 1.26
N TYR A 272 0.40 -10.49 2.28
CA TYR A 272 -0.23 -11.72 2.73
C TYR A 272 -1.63 -11.51 3.31
N VAL A 273 -1.82 -10.44 4.07
CA VAL A 273 -3.10 -10.08 4.68
C VAL A 273 -3.88 -9.08 3.81
N GLY A 274 -3.23 -8.50 2.81
CA GLY A 274 -3.81 -7.49 1.92
C GLY A 274 -5.10 -7.93 1.21
N ILE A 275 -5.23 -9.22 0.91
CA ILE A 275 -6.45 -9.79 0.31
C ILE A 275 -7.67 -9.58 1.21
N VAL A 276 -7.53 -9.80 2.53
CA VAL A 276 -8.62 -9.56 3.49
C VAL A 276 -8.90 -8.06 3.60
N PHE A 277 -7.85 -7.24 3.57
CA PHE A 277 -7.98 -5.79 3.75
C PHE A 277 -8.53 -5.07 2.51
N SER A 278 -8.29 -5.58 1.30
CA SER A 278 -8.86 -4.99 0.08
C SER A 278 -10.40 -5.03 0.07
N SER A 279 -11.00 -6.05 0.69
CA SER A 279 -12.46 -6.12 0.83
C SER A 279 -13.01 -4.99 1.71
N ASN A 280 -12.24 -4.50 2.69
CA ASN A 280 -12.65 -3.38 3.54
C ASN A 280 -12.80 -2.08 2.75
N ALA A 281 -11.92 -1.82 1.78
CA ALA A 281 -12.00 -0.60 0.97
C ALA A 281 -13.15 -0.67 -0.05
N THR A 282 -13.41 -1.85 -0.64
CA THR A 282 -14.35 -1.99 -1.76
C THR A 282 -15.80 -2.21 -1.33
N ASP A 283 -16.04 -2.95 -0.26
CA ASP A 283 -17.38 -3.29 0.24
C ASP A 283 -17.76 -2.53 1.52
N TYR A 284 -16.90 -2.58 2.53
CA TYR A 284 -17.22 -2.02 3.85
C TYR A 284 -17.32 -0.48 3.83
N PHE A 285 -16.41 0.24 3.18
CA PHE A 285 -16.40 1.71 3.21
C PHE A 285 -17.68 2.33 2.61
N PRO A 286 -18.18 1.93 1.43
CA PRO A 286 -19.46 2.41 0.91
C PRO A 286 -20.64 2.07 1.83
N ARG A 287 -20.67 0.86 2.42
CA ARG A 287 -21.69 0.43 3.36
C ARG A 287 -21.67 1.26 4.63
N LEU A 288 -20.49 1.51 5.21
CA LEU A 288 -20.34 2.38 6.38
C LEU A 288 -20.81 3.80 6.10
N THR A 289 -20.45 4.36 4.93
CA THR A 289 -20.85 5.71 4.53
C THR A 289 -22.38 5.84 4.43
N SER A 290 -23.08 4.81 3.97
CA SER A 290 -24.54 4.83 3.87
C SER A 290 -25.27 4.83 5.22
N VAL A 291 -24.62 4.34 6.28
CA VAL A 291 -25.19 4.23 7.64
C VAL A 291 -24.51 5.14 8.67
N CYS A 292 -23.57 5.99 8.26
CA CYS A 292 -22.74 6.77 9.20
C CYS A 292 -23.54 7.74 10.11
N HIS A 293 -24.75 8.13 9.70
CA HIS A 293 -25.63 9.01 10.48
C HIS A 293 -26.58 8.26 11.42
N ASP A 294 -26.75 6.95 11.27
CA ASP A 294 -27.51 6.10 12.17
C ASP A 294 -26.60 5.42 13.19
N ASN A 295 -26.73 5.78 14.45
CA ASN A 295 -25.81 5.33 15.50
C ASN A 295 -25.88 3.80 15.76
N GLU A 296 -27.06 3.19 15.67
CA GLU A 296 -27.20 1.74 15.91
C GLU A 296 -26.61 0.95 14.75
N LEU A 297 -27.02 1.26 13.53
CA LEU A 297 -26.54 0.58 12.32
C LEU A 297 -25.05 0.78 12.10
N LYS A 298 -24.52 1.96 12.42
CA LYS A 298 -23.08 2.24 12.35
C LYS A 298 -22.29 1.36 13.31
N VAL A 299 -22.67 1.29 14.58
CA VAL A 299 -22.01 0.46 15.60
C VAL A 299 -22.07 -1.00 15.23
N GLU A 300 -23.23 -1.48 14.76
CA GLU A 300 -23.41 -2.85 14.29
C GLU A 300 -22.50 -3.15 13.10
N THR A 301 -22.49 -2.28 12.08
CA THR A 301 -21.68 -2.43 10.85
C THR A 301 -20.19 -2.50 11.17
N VAL A 302 -19.69 -1.62 12.04
CA VAL A 302 -18.27 -1.61 12.46
C VAL A 302 -17.93 -2.90 13.22
N ASN A 303 -18.76 -3.31 14.19
CA ASN A 303 -18.52 -4.51 14.99
C ASN A 303 -18.56 -5.80 14.16
N LYS A 304 -19.50 -5.93 13.23
CA LYS A 304 -19.55 -7.04 12.27
C LYS A 304 -18.30 -7.10 11.40
N GLN A 305 -17.85 -5.94 10.90
CA GLN A 305 -16.64 -5.89 10.08
C GLN A 305 -15.39 -6.29 10.86
N ILE A 306 -15.22 -5.78 12.09
CA ILE A 306 -14.13 -6.18 12.98
C ILE A 306 -14.18 -7.70 13.21
N HIS A 307 -15.36 -8.24 13.52
CA HIS A 307 -15.55 -9.67 13.79
C HIS A 307 -15.08 -10.54 12.61
N VAL A 308 -15.60 -10.26 11.42
CA VAL A 308 -15.27 -11.03 10.20
C VAL A 308 -13.81 -10.89 9.83
N SER A 309 -13.30 -9.64 9.80
CA SER A 309 -11.90 -9.39 9.43
C SER A 309 -10.93 -10.06 10.39
N PHE A 310 -11.19 -10.00 11.69
CA PHE A 310 -10.32 -10.58 12.71
C PHE A 310 -10.34 -12.11 12.67
N MET A 311 -11.53 -12.73 12.54
CA MET A 311 -11.68 -14.19 12.43
C MET A 311 -10.95 -14.76 11.23
N LEU A 312 -10.98 -14.07 10.08
CA LEU A 312 -10.24 -14.48 8.88
C LEU A 312 -8.74 -14.27 9.03
N THR A 313 -8.34 -13.13 9.61
CA THR A 313 -6.93 -12.75 9.72
C THR A 313 -6.16 -13.62 10.70
N THR A 314 -6.76 -14.03 11.82
CA THR A 314 -6.07 -14.77 12.88
C THR A 314 -5.40 -16.06 12.36
N PRO A 315 -6.10 -17.04 11.75
CA PRO A 315 -5.45 -18.25 11.25
C PRO A 315 -4.50 -17.97 10.08
N LEU A 316 -4.78 -16.95 9.26
CA LEU A 316 -3.87 -16.54 8.19
C LEU A 316 -2.54 -16.04 8.75
N VAL A 317 -2.55 -15.16 9.75
CA VAL A 317 -1.32 -14.68 10.39
C VAL A 317 -0.56 -15.84 11.03
N MET A 318 -1.22 -16.72 11.77
CA MET A 318 -0.57 -17.88 12.39
C MET A 318 0.10 -18.78 11.35
N SER A 319 -0.56 -19.08 10.23
CA SER A 319 0.00 -19.86 9.13
C SER A 319 1.18 -19.17 8.45
N PHE A 320 1.10 -17.84 8.25
CA PHE A 320 2.18 -17.03 7.70
C PHE A 320 3.43 -17.07 8.57
N LEU A 321 3.29 -16.91 9.89
CA LEU A 321 4.41 -16.94 10.82
C LEU A 321 5.11 -18.31 10.83
N LEU A 322 4.34 -19.40 10.82
CA LEU A 322 4.90 -20.77 10.77
C LEU A 322 5.60 -21.06 9.45
N ALA A 323 5.02 -20.62 8.33
CA ALA A 323 5.55 -20.85 7.00
C ALA A 323 6.65 -19.86 6.60
N MET A 324 7.02 -18.88 7.44
CA MET A 324 7.93 -17.79 7.08
C MET A 324 9.25 -18.25 6.45
N PRO A 325 10.01 -19.23 6.98
CA PRO A 325 11.24 -19.68 6.34
C PRO A 325 11.01 -20.25 4.95
N LEU A 326 9.91 -20.99 4.74
CA LEU A 326 9.57 -21.55 3.45
C LEU A 326 9.20 -20.45 2.45
N ILE A 327 8.43 -19.44 2.89
CA ILE A 327 8.06 -18.29 2.09
C ILE A 327 9.30 -17.53 1.62
N ILE A 328 10.27 -17.30 2.51
CA ILE A 328 11.52 -16.61 2.17
C ILE A 328 12.31 -17.43 1.13
N LEU A 329 12.48 -18.73 1.32
CA LEU A 329 13.23 -19.58 0.40
C LEU A 329 12.55 -19.71 -0.97
N THR A 330 11.24 -19.62 -1.04
CA THR A 330 10.51 -19.67 -2.31
C THR A 330 10.52 -18.33 -3.05
N LEU A 331 10.32 -17.21 -2.34
CA LEU A 331 10.19 -15.89 -2.94
C LEU A 331 11.50 -15.11 -3.03
N TYR A 332 12.50 -15.45 -2.23
CA TYR A 332 13.81 -14.77 -2.16
C TYR A 332 14.96 -15.80 -2.17
N THR A 333 16.13 -15.41 -1.66
CA THR A 333 17.30 -16.27 -1.46
C THR A 333 17.55 -16.53 0.04
N LYS A 334 18.46 -17.45 0.35
CA LYS A 334 18.86 -17.73 1.75
C LYS A 334 19.41 -16.51 2.47
N ASP A 335 20.01 -15.58 1.74
CA ASP A 335 20.60 -14.35 2.29
C ASP A 335 19.55 -13.42 2.91
N PHE A 336 18.27 -13.61 2.56
CA PHE A 336 17.13 -12.88 3.13
C PHE A 336 16.55 -13.51 4.41
N MET A 337 17.11 -14.63 4.89
CA MET A 337 16.64 -15.27 6.13
C MET A 337 16.59 -14.32 7.34
N PRO A 338 17.51 -13.33 7.52
CA PRO A 338 17.42 -12.40 8.64
C PRO A 338 16.09 -11.62 8.72
N MET A 339 15.41 -11.40 7.58
CA MET A 339 14.10 -10.71 7.61
C MET A 339 13.00 -11.54 8.28
N ALA A 340 13.21 -12.86 8.49
CA ALA A 340 12.24 -13.70 9.19
C ALA A 340 11.95 -13.18 10.61
N SER A 341 12.96 -12.63 11.29
CA SER A 341 12.81 -12.05 12.62
C SER A 341 11.86 -10.85 12.61
N ILE A 342 11.96 -9.98 11.59
CA ILE A 342 11.05 -8.84 11.43
C ILE A 342 9.63 -9.35 11.24
N CYS A 343 9.42 -10.26 10.28
CA CYS A 343 8.10 -10.76 9.91
C CYS A 343 7.42 -11.52 11.06
N VAL A 344 8.17 -12.36 11.78
CA VAL A 344 7.64 -13.13 12.90
C VAL A 344 7.25 -12.21 14.05
N MET A 345 8.12 -11.29 14.43
CA MET A 345 7.86 -10.34 15.52
C MET A 345 6.76 -9.32 15.19
N ALA A 346 6.48 -9.07 13.92
CA ALA A 346 5.38 -8.21 13.47
C ALA A 346 4.00 -8.92 13.40
N GLY A 347 3.87 -10.13 13.91
CA GLY A 347 2.62 -10.89 13.85
C GLY A 347 1.42 -10.19 14.49
N LEU A 348 1.60 -9.53 15.63
CA LEU A 348 0.54 -8.74 16.27
C LEU A 348 0.17 -7.49 15.48
N PHE A 349 1.10 -6.87 14.76
CA PHE A 349 0.80 -5.76 13.86
C PHE A 349 -0.21 -6.16 12.79
N GLN A 350 0.01 -7.31 12.13
CA GLN A 350 -0.90 -7.81 11.12
C GLN A 350 -2.29 -8.10 11.70
N LEU A 351 -2.33 -8.73 12.87
CA LEU A 351 -3.57 -9.08 13.54
C LEU A 351 -4.37 -7.82 13.92
N HIS A 352 -3.72 -6.86 14.58
CA HIS A 352 -4.37 -5.63 15.03
C HIS A 352 -4.77 -4.70 13.87
N ARG A 353 -4.11 -4.78 12.72
CA ARG A 353 -4.51 -4.05 11.52
C ARG A 353 -5.92 -4.43 11.04
N SER A 354 -6.36 -5.68 11.27
CA SER A 354 -7.73 -6.11 10.93
C SER A 354 -8.82 -5.43 11.78
N VAL A 355 -8.44 -4.92 12.96
CA VAL A 355 -9.33 -4.13 13.84
C VAL A 355 -9.18 -2.63 13.55
N ALA A 356 -7.95 -2.18 13.34
CA ALA A 356 -7.65 -0.76 13.12
C ALA A 356 -8.29 -0.23 11.83
N LEU A 357 -8.18 -0.96 10.71
CA LEU A 357 -8.73 -0.53 9.42
C LEU A 357 -10.20 -0.18 9.44
N PRO A 358 -11.13 -1.02 9.96
CA PRO A 358 -12.53 -0.65 10.09
C PRO A 358 -12.75 0.62 10.91
N LEU A 359 -11.96 0.85 11.95
CA LEU A 359 -12.04 2.04 12.80
C LEU A 359 -11.47 3.30 12.12
N GLU A 360 -10.42 3.17 11.30
CA GLU A 360 -9.84 4.28 10.51
C GLU A 360 -10.87 4.85 9.51
N TYR A 361 -11.62 3.98 8.85
CA TYR A 361 -12.63 4.40 7.87
C TYR A 361 -13.80 5.19 8.46
N VAL A 362 -14.04 5.11 9.77
CA VAL A 362 -15.13 5.86 10.42
C VAL A 362 -14.96 7.36 10.28
N SER A 363 -13.76 7.89 10.50
CA SER A 363 -13.47 9.31 10.36
C SER A 363 -13.63 9.79 8.92
N LEU A 364 -13.24 8.97 7.95
CA LEU A 364 -13.40 9.24 6.52
C LEU A 364 -14.87 9.20 6.09
N ALA A 365 -15.66 8.24 6.59
CA ALA A 365 -17.09 8.11 6.30
C ALA A 365 -17.90 9.32 6.80
N HIS A 366 -17.45 9.96 7.89
CA HIS A 366 -18.02 11.20 8.41
C HIS A 366 -17.48 12.47 7.72
N GLY A 367 -16.55 12.35 6.76
CA GLY A 367 -15.91 13.48 6.09
C GLY A 367 -14.90 14.25 6.96
N HIS A 368 -14.50 13.70 8.10
CA HIS A 368 -13.56 14.35 9.03
C HIS A 368 -12.10 14.11 8.64
N SER A 369 -11.70 14.59 7.47
CA SER A 369 -10.35 14.40 6.89
C SER A 369 -9.22 14.91 7.81
N TRP A 370 -9.44 15.96 8.58
CA TRP A 370 -8.47 16.47 9.54
C TRP A 370 -8.24 15.54 10.73
N MET A 371 -9.29 14.89 11.23
CA MET A 371 -9.15 13.89 12.28
C MET A 371 -8.33 12.70 11.78
N PHE A 372 -8.60 12.23 10.56
CA PHE A 372 -7.80 11.18 9.91
C PHE A 372 -6.33 11.58 9.82
N LEU A 373 -6.03 12.82 9.38
CA LEU A 373 -4.66 13.32 9.27
C LEU A 373 -3.94 13.38 10.62
N ILE A 374 -4.62 13.82 11.68
CA ILE A 374 -4.04 13.86 13.04
C ILE A 374 -3.70 12.45 13.53
N LEU A 375 -4.61 11.50 13.33
CA LEU A 375 -4.39 10.09 13.71
C LEU A 375 -3.22 9.48 12.95
N GLU A 376 -3.11 9.78 11.66
CA GLU A 376 -1.99 9.36 10.83
C GLU A 376 -0.65 9.98 11.29
N CYS A 377 -0.65 11.27 11.70
CA CYS A 377 0.52 11.91 12.32
C CYS A 377 0.96 11.17 13.58
N ILE A 378 0.02 10.87 14.49
CA ILE A 378 0.31 10.16 15.73
C ILE A 378 0.87 8.77 15.44
N TYR A 379 0.25 8.04 14.49
CA TYR A 379 0.71 6.73 14.05
C TYR A 379 2.16 6.77 13.55
N ASN A 380 2.48 7.70 12.65
CA ASN A 380 3.82 7.83 12.08
C ASN A 380 4.88 8.19 13.13
N VAL A 381 4.56 9.09 14.07
CA VAL A 381 5.44 9.42 15.22
C VAL A 381 5.68 8.19 16.09
N LEU A 382 4.63 7.41 16.38
CA LEU A 382 4.77 6.17 17.15
C LEU A 382 5.65 5.14 16.44
N VAL A 383 5.51 4.99 15.12
CA VAL A 383 6.35 4.10 14.29
C VAL A 383 7.82 4.52 14.42
N ILE A 384 8.14 5.79 14.15
CA ILE A 384 9.52 6.30 14.17
C ILE A 384 10.13 6.12 15.56
N ALA A 385 9.44 6.54 16.62
CA ALA A 385 9.92 6.46 17.99
C ALA A 385 10.15 5.00 18.42
N SER A 386 9.16 4.13 18.16
CA SER A 386 9.26 2.72 18.55
C SER A 386 10.36 1.99 17.81
N VAL A 387 10.48 2.20 16.47
CA VAL A 387 11.55 1.58 15.69
C VAL A 387 12.91 2.10 16.14
N HIS A 388 13.06 3.41 16.40
CA HIS A 388 14.32 3.97 16.87
C HIS A 388 14.78 3.33 18.18
N ILE A 389 13.89 3.20 19.15
CA ILE A 389 14.21 2.62 20.46
C ILE A 389 14.50 1.12 20.34
N LEU A 390 13.60 0.38 19.73
CA LEU A 390 13.62 -1.08 19.75
C LEU A 390 14.65 -1.69 18.78
N TYR A 391 14.93 -1.01 17.67
CA TYR A 391 16.01 -1.40 16.76
C TYR A 391 17.38 -1.30 17.42
N ASN A 392 17.63 -0.24 18.21
CA ASN A 392 18.88 -0.09 18.94
C ASN A 392 19.08 -1.16 20.03
N ILE A 393 17.99 -1.75 20.56
CA ILE A 393 18.06 -2.78 21.61
C ILE A 393 18.16 -4.19 21.02
N TRP A 394 17.33 -4.50 20.01
CA TRP A 394 17.15 -5.86 19.49
C TRP A 394 17.43 -6.01 17.97
N GLY A 395 18.03 -5.00 17.33
CA GLY A 395 18.33 -5.04 15.91
C GLY A 395 17.10 -5.29 15.05
N LEU A 396 17.22 -6.18 14.06
CA LEU A 396 16.13 -6.50 13.12
C LEU A 396 14.85 -7.00 13.82
N ALA A 397 14.98 -7.84 14.84
CA ALA A 397 13.83 -8.29 15.63
C ALA A 397 13.10 -7.11 16.30
N GLY A 398 13.84 -6.08 16.73
CA GLY A 398 13.31 -4.86 17.30
C GLY A 398 12.37 -4.11 16.37
N ILE A 399 12.61 -4.15 15.06
CA ILE A 399 11.69 -3.56 14.07
C ILE A 399 10.33 -4.27 14.11
N GLY A 400 10.32 -5.61 14.11
CA GLY A 400 9.08 -6.39 14.17
C GLY A 400 8.31 -6.16 15.48
N ILE A 401 9.02 -6.09 16.61
CA ILE A 401 8.44 -5.78 17.93
C ILE A 401 7.86 -4.36 17.95
N ALA A 402 8.58 -3.38 17.36
CA ALA A 402 8.09 -2.00 17.22
C ALA A 402 6.78 -1.94 16.42
N LEU A 403 6.73 -2.62 15.28
CA LEU A 403 5.50 -2.69 14.48
C LEU A 403 4.36 -3.31 15.29
N SER A 404 4.60 -4.40 16.01
CA SER A 404 3.57 -5.05 16.85
C SER A 404 3.09 -4.12 17.97
N PHE A 405 3.99 -3.41 18.64
CA PHE A 405 3.65 -2.40 19.64
C PHE A 405 2.78 -1.28 19.03
N VAL A 406 3.18 -0.77 17.87
CA VAL A 406 2.41 0.27 17.16
C VAL A 406 1.04 -0.25 16.73
N GLY A 407 0.94 -1.48 16.22
CA GLY A 407 -0.34 -2.07 15.83
C GLY A 407 -1.33 -2.14 17.00
N VAL A 408 -0.88 -2.62 18.14
CA VAL A 408 -1.69 -2.68 19.39
C VAL A 408 -2.06 -1.26 19.85
N SER A 409 -1.08 -0.36 19.95
CA SER A 409 -1.28 1.02 20.42
C SER A 409 -2.24 1.79 19.51
N ASN A 410 -2.12 1.64 18.18
CA ASN A 410 -3.02 2.27 17.21
C ASN A 410 -4.46 1.74 17.36
N THR A 411 -4.62 0.44 17.55
CA THR A 411 -5.95 -0.16 17.81
C THR A 411 -6.60 0.44 19.05
N ILE A 412 -5.86 0.60 20.14
CA ILE A 412 -6.34 1.22 21.39
C ILE A 412 -6.69 2.68 21.14
N LEU A 413 -5.80 3.45 20.51
CA LEU A 413 -6.03 4.87 20.18
C LEU A 413 -7.29 5.06 19.33
N LEU A 414 -7.43 4.30 18.27
CA LEU A 414 -8.60 4.35 17.39
C LEU A 414 -9.87 3.95 18.12
N SER A 415 -9.82 2.95 18.99
CA SER A 415 -10.98 2.53 19.80
C SER A 415 -11.43 3.65 20.74
N ILE A 416 -10.49 4.33 21.39
CA ILE A 416 -10.77 5.48 22.26
C ILE A 416 -11.37 6.65 21.47
N VAL A 417 -10.74 7.03 20.35
CA VAL A 417 -11.21 8.13 19.50
C VAL A 417 -12.62 7.83 18.95
N ASN A 418 -12.84 6.63 18.44
CA ASN A 418 -14.14 6.23 17.90
C ASN A 418 -15.24 6.18 18.98
N TYR A 419 -14.88 5.82 20.20
CA TYR A 419 -15.81 5.85 21.32
C TYR A 419 -16.24 7.28 21.66
N TYR A 420 -15.29 8.21 21.83
CA TYR A 420 -15.60 9.57 22.27
C TYR A 420 -16.19 10.45 21.17
N PHE A 421 -15.70 10.36 19.93
CA PHE A 421 -16.12 11.25 18.85
C PHE A 421 -17.27 10.72 18.00
N TYR A 422 -17.37 9.38 17.87
CA TYR A 422 -18.34 8.74 16.97
C TYR A 422 -19.33 7.83 17.69
N GLY A 423 -19.21 7.65 19.00
CA GLY A 423 -20.12 6.82 19.81
C GLY A 423 -19.98 5.32 19.53
N ILE A 424 -18.90 4.87 18.90
CA ILE A 424 -18.71 3.48 18.53
C ILE A 424 -18.10 2.72 19.70
N ARG A 425 -18.84 1.74 20.21
CA ARG A 425 -18.36 0.78 21.20
C ARG A 425 -18.02 -0.54 20.54
N ILE A 426 -16.82 -1.04 20.78
CA ILE A 426 -16.46 -2.43 20.43
C ILE A 426 -17.22 -3.35 21.38
N SER A 427 -17.90 -4.35 20.84
CA SER A 427 -18.67 -5.32 21.64
C SER A 427 -17.76 -6.14 22.56
N ASN A 428 -18.26 -6.53 23.73
CA ASN A 428 -17.50 -7.36 24.67
C ASN A 428 -17.06 -8.70 24.06
N SER A 429 -17.87 -9.25 23.15
CA SER A 429 -17.51 -10.44 22.37
C SER A 429 -16.28 -10.20 21.50
N ASN A 430 -16.23 -9.08 20.76
CA ASN A 430 -15.09 -8.71 19.94
C ASN A 430 -13.84 -8.43 20.79
N ILE A 431 -13.97 -7.78 21.94
CA ILE A 431 -12.85 -7.57 22.87
C ILE A 431 -12.27 -8.90 23.33
N GLY A 432 -13.14 -9.84 23.77
CA GLY A 432 -12.70 -11.18 24.18
C GLY A 432 -12.01 -11.94 23.04
N MET A 433 -12.54 -11.84 21.82
CA MET A 433 -11.96 -12.43 20.63
C MET A 433 -10.59 -11.83 20.28
N ILE A 434 -10.44 -10.49 20.33
CA ILE A 434 -9.18 -9.79 20.08
C ILE A 434 -8.11 -10.21 21.11
N LEU A 435 -8.47 -10.31 22.38
CA LEU A 435 -7.54 -10.75 23.43
C LEU A 435 -7.12 -12.22 23.21
N ALA A 436 -8.07 -13.11 22.96
CA ALA A 436 -7.76 -14.52 22.73
C ALA A 436 -6.88 -14.73 21.49
N GLY A 437 -7.21 -14.08 20.36
CA GLY A 437 -6.43 -14.16 19.13
C GLY A 437 -5.02 -13.56 19.30
N SER A 438 -4.89 -12.45 20.05
CA SER A 438 -3.58 -11.86 20.37
C SER A 438 -2.74 -12.82 21.22
N CYS A 439 -3.32 -13.51 22.19
CA CYS A 439 -2.61 -14.53 22.97
C CYS A 439 -2.16 -15.71 22.08
N MET A 440 -3.02 -16.18 21.16
CA MET A 440 -2.69 -17.26 20.23
C MET A 440 -1.55 -16.90 19.30
N VAL A 441 -1.60 -15.70 18.68
CA VAL A 441 -0.53 -15.20 17.81
C VAL A 441 0.76 -15.02 18.58
N THR A 442 0.72 -14.49 19.80
CA THR A 442 1.90 -14.38 20.69
C THR A 442 2.50 -15.76 20.99
N ALA A 443 1.67 -16.77 21.26
CA ALA A 443 2.15 -18.13 21.46
C ALA A 443 2.87 -18.68 20.21
N ILE A 444 2.36 -18.41 19.00
CA ILE A 444 3.01 -18.78 17.74
C ILE A 444 4.33 -18.01 17.58
N ILE A 445 4.39 -16.72 17.89
CA ILE A 445 5.64 -15.93 17.85
C ILE A 445 6.68 -16.57 18.76
N MET A 446 6.32 -16.95 19.98
CA MET A 446 7.21 -17.62 20.92
C MET A 446 7.68 -18.98 20.37
N LEU A 447 6.78 -19.79 19.81
CA LEU A 447 7.16 -21.07 19.18
C LEU A 447 8.10 -20.87 17.98
N CYS A 448 7.87 -19.84 17.17
CA CYS A 448 8.74 -19.51 16.03
C CYS A 448 10.12 -18.99 16.46
N SER A 449 10.25 -18.48 17.67
CA SER A 449 11.54 -18.01 18.25
C SER A 449 12.36 -19.13 18.87
N THR A 450 11.81 -20.35 18.97
CA THR A 450 12.54 -21.53 19.45
C THR A 450 13.22 -22.26 18.29
N ASP A 451 14.42 -22.80 18.52
CA ASP A 451 15.15 -23.59 17.51
C ASP A 451 14.57 -25.01 17.34
N ASN A 452 13.62 -25.40 18.19
CA ASN A 452 13.06 -26.74 18.17
C ASN A 452 11.92 -26.86 17.15
N LEU A 453 12.25 -27.43 15.99
CA LEU A 453 11.30 -27.64 14.88
C LEU A 453 10.10 -28.52 15.29
N LEU A 454 10.32 -29.53 16.18
CA LEU A 454 9.25 -30.40 16.63
C LEU A 454 8.21 -29.62 17.46
N LEU A 455 8.65 -28.75 18.36
CA LEU A 455 7.74 -27.88 19.12
C LEU A 455 7.04 -26.87 18.20
N ARG A 456 7.80 -26.24 17.31
CA ARG A 456 7.26 -25.24 16.38
C ARG A 456 6.14 -25.80 15.51
N PHE A 457 6.39 -26.92 14.82
CA PHE A 457 5.39 -27.50 13.92
C PHE A 457 4.42 -28.46 14.63
N GLY A 458 4.89 -29.21 15.64
CA GLY A 458 4.06 -30.16 16.38
C GLY A 458 2.95 -29.50 17.21
N ILE A 459 3.18 -28.27 17.71
CA ILE A 459 2.17 -27.49 18.45
C ILE A 459 1.56 -26.41 17.53
N GLY A 460 2.38 -25.71 16.75
CA GLY A 460 1.93 -24.58 15.96
C GLY A 460 0.95 -24.96 14.86
N VAL A 461 1.17 -26.05 14.13
CA VAL A 461 0.25 -26.48 13.06
C VAL A 461 -1.11 -26.91 13.61
N PRO A 462 -1.21 -27.81 14.63
CA PRO A 462 -2.51 -28.15 15.23
C PRO A 462 -3.26 -26.93 15.78
N LEU A 463 -2.54 -26.02 16.46
CA LEU A 463 -3.16 -24.80 17.00
C LEU A 463 -3.74 -23.92 15.88
N THR A 464 -2.99 -23.74 14.78
CA THR A 464 -3.44 -22.96 13.61
C THR A 464 -4.64 -23.62 12.93
N LEU A 465 -4.63 -24.94 12.76
CA LEU A 465 -5.76 -25.69 12.18
C LEU A 465 -7.00 -25.60 13.06
N LEU A 466 -6.86 -25.76 14.37
CA LEU A 466 -7.97 -25.61 15.31
C LEU A 466 -8.56 -24.19 15.25
N THR A 467 -7.72 -23.17 15.22
CA THR A 467 -8.16 -21.78 15.08
C THR A 467 -8.89 -21.56 13.74
N ALA A 468 -8.36 -22.11 12.63
CA ALA A 468 -8.99 -22.00 11.33
C ALA A 468 -10.38 -22.68 11.30
N VAL A 469 -10.48 -23.91 11.82
CA VAL A 469 -11.78 -24.63 11.92
C VAL A 469 -12.76 -23.88 12.80
N TYR A 470 -12.31 -23.36 13.94
CA TYR A 470 -13.13 -22.56 14.84
C TYR A 470 -13.66 -21.29 14.16
N SER A 471 -12.78 -20.52 13.53
CA SER A 471 -13.12 -19.30 12.79
C SER A 471 -14.16 -19.59 11.68
N LEU A 472 -13.92 -20.62 10.87
CA LEU A 472 -14.84 -21.00 9.78
C LEU A 472 -16.21 -21.47 10.30
N ARG A 473 -16.26 -22.18 11.44
CA ARG A 473 -17.52 -22.59 12.05
C ARG A 473 -18.34 -21.40 12.55
N ILE A 474 -17.69 -20.44 13.23
CA ILE A 474 -18.38 -19.23 13.69
C ILE A 474 -18.93 -18.46 12.50
N LEU A 475 -18.08 -18.14 11.50
CA LEU A 475 -18.51 -17.39 10.31
C LEU A 475 -19.66 -18.11 9.56
N LYS A 476 -19.63 -19.44 9.49
CA LYS A 476 -20.75 -20.21 8.90
C LYS A 476 -22.03 -20.07 9.70
N ASN A 477 -21.95 -20.15 11.03
CA ASN A 477 -23.12 -19.99 11.90
C ASN A 477 -23.70 -18.58 11.80
N ASP A 478 -22.85 -17.55 11.75
CA ASP A 478 -23.29 -16.15 11.58
C ASP A 478 -24.07 -15.95 10.26
N ILE A 479 -23.61 -16.57 9.16
CA ILE A 479 -24.31 -16.53 7.87
C ILE A 479 -25.67 -17.23 7.96
N THR A 480 -25.74 -18.40 8.62
CA THR A 480 -27.01 -19.15 8.76
C THR A 480 -28.03 -18.50 9.70
N HIS A 481 -27.58 -17.58 10.55
CA HIS A 481 -28.48 -16.78 11.40
C HIS A 481 -28.99 -15.50 10.75
N GLU A 482 -28.33 -15.04 9.67
CA GLU A 482 -28.74 -13.88 8.87
C GLU A 482 -29.71 -14.25 7.72
N GLU A 483 -29.72 -15.50 7.27
CA GLU A 483 -30.76 -16.08 6.35
C GLU A 483 -32.02 -16.49 7.10
#